data_b077a7c56ff6fa263a6bad2167057fd5
#
_entry.id   b077a7c56ff6fa263a6bad2167057fd5
#
_cell.length_a   1.000
_cell.length_b   1.000
_cell.length_c   1.000
_cell.angle_alpha   90.00
_cell.angle_beta   90.00
_cell.angle_gamma   90.00
#
_symmetry.space_group_name_H-M   'P 1'
#
loop_
_entity.id
_entity.type
_entity.pdbx_description
1 polymer ?
#
loop_
_entity_poly.entity_id
_entity_poly.type
_entity_poly.pdbx_seq_one_letter_code
_entity_poly.pdbx_strand_id
1 'polypeptide(L)'
;MAKVWLITGSGNGLGRDIAEAALAAGDSVVAGARRTEELAPLVAQYGERVKPVTLEVRDEAAAKAAVKLAVDSFGRLDVLVNNAGYGKFEPFEQMSAEDFQAVVDTCFYGVVYTTRAAVPVMRKQKNGHIFQVSSVGGRLAAAGNTPYHAAKWAVGGFSDALAMEVAPFGVKVCTLEPGGIRTNWARRAGQNTSDLLPDYEASVGSMLKMLRSLEGRAEGDPRKIADVIVKLSNSDEVPVRLILGVDAETRVKQAEAARAAEAEKWRHLTVSTVFEDGLFDSRLNMAKGSSGSGSHP
;
A
#
# COMPACT_ATOMS: atom_id res chain seq x y z
N MET A 1 -13.03 14.92 -17.67
CA MET A 1 -11.71 14.95 -18.33
C MET A 1 -11.01 13.64 -18.06
N ALA A 2 -10.28 13.11 -19.03
CA ALA A 2 -9.42 11.95 -18.84
C ALA A 2 -8.35 12.27 -17.78
N LYS A 3 -8.09 11.33 -16.88
CA LYS A 3 -7.07 11.45 -15.82
C LYS A 3 -5.73 10.97 -16.31
N VAL A 4 -4.68 11.42 -15.63
CA VAL A 4 -3.31 10.97 -15.82
C VAL A 4 -2.86 10.20 -14.58
N TRP A 5 -2.43 8.97 -14.82
CA TRP A 5 -1.99 8.04 -13.80
C TRP A 5 -0.48 7.83 -13.85
N LEU A 6 0.15 7.68 -12.69
CA LEU A 6 1.46 7.05 -12.55
C LEU A 6 1.27 5.79 -11.71
N ILE A 7 1.64 4.63 -12.28
CA ILE A 7 1.47 3.33 -11.61
C ILE A 7 2.84 2.65 -11.52
N THR A 8 3.30 2.36 -10.31
CA THR A 8 4.56 1.64 -10.11
C THR A 8 4.35 0.12 -10.17
N GLY A 9 5.29 -0.60 -10.77
CA GLY A 9 5.19 -2.05 -10.89
C GLY A 9 4.14 -2.53 -11.88
N SER A 10 3.95 -1.82 -12.99
CA SER A 10 2.92 -2.09 -14.00
C SER A 10 3.25 -3.24 -14.96
N GLY A 11 4.44 -3.85 -14.86
CA GLY A 11 4.87 -4.91 -15.79
C GLY A 11 4.03 -6.18 -15.70
N ASN A 12 3.51 -6.51 -14.51
CA ASN A 12 2.72 -7.72 -14.28
C ASN A 12 1.82 -7.60 -13.03
N GLY A 13 0.94 -8.61 -12.83
CA GLY A 13 0.07 -8.72 -11.66
C GLY A 13 -0.85 -7.51 -11.47
N LEU A 14 -1.16 -7.18 -10.22
CA LEU A 14 -2.12 -6.13 -9.88
C LEU A 14 -1.80 -4.79 -10.54
N GLY A 15 -0.53 -4.37 -10.60
CA GLY A 15 -0.16 -3.09 -11.23
C GLY A 15 -0.47 -3.07 -12.73
N ARG A 16 -0.37 -4.23 -13.40
CA ARG A 16 -0.79 -4.39 -14.80
C ARG A 16 -2.29 -4.27 -14.94
N ASP A 17 -3.06 -4.97 -14.10
CA ASP A 17 -4.53 -4.92 -14.14
C ASP A 17 -5.05 -3.50 -13.85
N ILE A 18 -4.41 -2.75 -12.91
CA ILE A 18 -4.76 -1.35 -12.65
C ILE A 18 -4.49 -0.47 -13.87
N ALA A 19 -3.35 -0.66 -14.56
CA ALA A 19 -3.03 0.11 -15.76
C ALA A 19 -4.04 -0.17 -16.89
N GLU A 20 -4.40 -1.43 -17.11
CA GLU A 20 -5.42 -1.83 -18.08
C GLU A 20 -6.79 -1.24 -17.76
N ALA A 21 -7.22 -1.28 -16.49
CA ALA A 21 -8.50 -0.72 -16.06
C ALA A 21 -8.56 0.81 -16.25
N ALA A 22 -7.50 1.54 -15.88
CA ALA A 22 -7.42 2.98 -16.08
C ALA A 22 -7.48 3.36 -17.58
N LEU A 23 -6.73 2.63 -18.41
CA LEU A 23 -6.72 2.83 -19.86
C LEU A 23 -8.07 2.49 -20.51
N ALA A 24 -8.73 1.43 -20.05
CA ALA A 24 -10.06 1.06 -20.53
C ALA A 24 -11.12 2.12 -20.14
N ALA A 25 -10.95 2.80 -19.00
CA ALA A 25 -11.78 3.92 -18.58
C ALA A 25 -11.54 5.21 -19.41
N GLY A 26 -10.61 5.21 -20.35
CA GLY A 26 -10.30 6.36 -21.21
C GLY A 26 -9.19 7.27 -20.70
N ASP A 27 -8.54 6.90 -19.60
CA ASP A 27 -7.47 7.67 -18.97
C ASP A 27 -6.11 7.43 -19.65
N SER A 28 -5.09 8.21 -19.26
CA SER A 28 -3.70 8.07 -19.69
C SER A 28 -2.82 7.57 -18.56
N VAL A 29 -1.83 6.72 -18.88
CA VAL A 29 -1.01 6.04 -17.87
C VAL A 29 0.48 6.21 -18.17
N VAL A 30 1.23 6.71 -17.20
CA VAL A 30 2.68 6.49 -17.10
C VAL A 30 2.88 5.16 -16.38
N ALA A 31 3.28 4.14 -17.13
CA ALA A 31 3.44 2.78 -16.66
C ALA A 31 4.90 2.55 -16.22
N GLY A 32 5.14 2.45 -14.91
CA GLY A 32 6.47 2.23 -14.36
C GLY A 32 6.78 0.74 -14.18
N ALA A 33 7.89 0.29 -14.75
CA ALA A 33 8.42 -1.06 -14.57
C ALA A 33 9.94 -1.05 -14.60
N ARG A 34 10.60 -2.02 -13.99
CA ARG A 34 12.06 -2.19 -14.09
C ARG A 34 12.48 -2.59 -15.50
N ARG A 35 11.64 -3.35 -16.19
CA ARG A 35 11.82 -3.81 -17.57
C ARG A 35 10.64 -3.30 -18.39
N THR A 36 10.90 -2.32 -19.24
CA THR A 36 9.86 -1.68 -20.08
C THR A 36 9.34 -2.59 -21.18
N GLU A 37 10.09 -3.63 -21.55
CA GLU A 37 9.65 -4.64 -22.52
C GLU A 37 8.35 -5.34 -22.09
N GLU A 38 8.16 -5.50 -20.78
CA GLU A 38 6.93 -6.05 -20.21
C GLU A 38 5.69 -5.18 -20.51
N LEU A 39 5.88 -3.91 -20.84
CA LEU A 39 4.82 -2.94 -21.12
C LEU A 39 4.45 -2.85 -22.61
N ALA A 40 5.22 -3.50 -23.50
CA ALA A 40 4.98 -3.44 -24.95
C ALA A 40 3.53 -3.78 -25.36
N PRO A 41 2.85 -4.79 -24.77
CA PRO A 41 1.45 -5.07 -25.10
C PRO A 41 0.50 -3.91 -24.76
N LEU A 42 0.73 -3.19 -23.63
CA LEU A 42 -0.06 -1.99 -23.30
C LEU A 42 0.13 -0.89 -24.33
N VAL A 43 1.39 -0.63 -24.69
CA VAL A 43 1.73 0.38 -25.71
C VAL A 43 1.09 0.04 -27.06
N ALA A 44 1.18 -1.23 -27.48
CA ALA A 44 0.58 -1.69 -28.73
C ALA A 44 -0.96 -1.52 -28.74
N GLN A 45 -1.62 -1.75 -27.64
CA GLN A 45 -3.07 -1.69 -27.53
C GLN A 45 -3.61 -0.26 -27.39
N TYR A 46 -2.92 0.61 -26.60
CA TYR A 46 -3.44 1.90 -26.19
C TYR A 46 -2.68 3.11 -26.75
N GLY A 47 -1.57 2.88 -27.48
CA GLY A 47 -0.82 3.90 -28.20
C GLY A 47 -0.34 5.04 -27.30
N GLU A 48 -0.58 6.28 -27.74
CA GLU A 48 -0.09 7.50 -27.09
C GLU A 48 -0.61 7.70 -25.66
N ARG A 49 -1.66 7.00 -25.25
CA ARG A 49 -2.18 7.07 -23.89
C ARG A 49 -1.32 6.32 -22.88
N VAL A 50 -0.32 5.58 -23.32
CA VAL A 50 0.64 4.88 -22.46
C VAL A 50 2.03 5.43 -22.68
N LYS A 51 2.67 5.86 -21.61
CA LYS A 51 4.09 6.21 -21.59
C LYS A 51 4.83 5.23 -20.69
N PRO A 52 5.55 4.25 -21.25
CA PRO A 52 6.37 3.35 -20.46
C PRO A 52 7.58 4.09 -19.88
N VAL A 53 7.94 3.78 -18.64
CA VAL A 53 9.14 4.33 -17.99
C VAL A 53 9.89 3.26 -17.20
N THR A 54 11.21 3.22 -17.37
CA THR A 54 12.07 2.42 -16.48
C THR A 54 12.03 3.05 -15.09
N LEU A 55 11.49 2.32 -14.11
CA LEU A 55 11.32 2.81 -12.75
C LEU A 55 11.80 1.77 -11.74
N GLU A 56 13.01 1.98 -11.22
CA GLU A 56 13.45 1.38 -9.98
C GLU A 56 12.98 2.28 -8.83
N VAL A 57 11.97 1.84 -8.09
CA VAL A 57 11.33 2.68 -7.05
C VAL A 57 12.26 3.04 -5.89
N ARG A 58 13.36 2.30 -5.69
CA ARG A 58 14.39 2.61 -4.68
C ARG A 58 15.27 3.79 -5.09
N ASP A 59 15.17 4.24 -6.33
CA ASP A 59 15.89 5.42 -6.84
C ASP A 59 14.97 6.64 -6.83
N GLU A 60 15.29 7.61 -5.96
CA GLU A 60 14.54 8.86 -5.85
C GLU A 60 14.60 9.69 -7.14
N ALA A 61 15.70 9.64 -7.89
CA ALA A 61 15.82 10.37 -9.15
C ALA A 61 14.90 9.75 -10.22
N ALA A 62 14.83 8.41 -10.29
CA ALA A 62 13.90 7.71 -11.17
C ALA A 62 12.42 8.02 -10.81
N ALA A 63 12.09 8.11 -9.53
CA ALA A 63 10.75 8.52 -9.08
C ALA A 63 10.39 9.94 -9.54
N LYS A 64 11.32 10.90 -9.39
CA LYS A 64 11.14 12.29 -9.90
C LYS A 64 10.99 12.33 -11.41
N ALA A 65 11.80 11.56 -12.14
CA ALA A 65 11.74 11.47 -13.61
C ALA A 65 10.39 10.90 -14.09
N ALA A 66 9.85 9.89 -13.41
CA ALA A 66 8.55 9.31 -13.75
C ALA A 66 7.39 10.30 -13.56
N VAL A 67 7.39 11.06 -12.47
CA VAL A 67 6.40 12.13 -12.24
C VAL A 67 6.57 13.25 -13.27
N LYS A 68 7.81 13.64 -13.57
CA LYS A 68 8.09 14.64 -14.61
C LYS A 68 7.56 14.18 -15.97
N LEU A 69 7.76 12.91 -16.33
CA LEU A 69 7.24 12.34 -17.59
C LEU A 69 5.71 12.48 -17.68
N ALA A 70 4.97 12.25 -16.57
CA ALA A 70 3.52 12.45 -16.58
C ALA A 70 3.13 13.91 -16.88
N VAL A 71 3.80 14.86 -16.24
CA VAL A 71 3.57 16.28 -16.47
C VAL A 71 3.97 16.73 -17.88
N ASP A 72 5.13 16.30 -18.35
CA ASP A 72 5.63 16.68 -19.70
C ASP A 72 4.75 16.08 -20.81
N SER A 73 4.27 14.84 -20.64
CA SER A 73 3.50 14.15 -21.68
C SER A 73 2.02 14.53 -21.70
N PHE A 74 1.44 14.82 -20.52
CA PHE A 74 -0.01 14.96 -20.36
C PHE A 74 -0.44 16.24 -19.64
N GLY A 75 0.51 17.06 -19.18
CA GLY A 75 0.26 18.35 -18.51
C GLY A 75 -0.14 18.25 -17.04
N ARG A 76 -0.33 17.05 -16.49
CA ARG A 76 -0.87 16.82 -15.13
C ARG A 76 -0.51 15.45 -14.57
N LEU A 77 -0.77 15.26 -13.27
CA LEU A 77 -0.79 13.97 -12.59
C LEU A 77 -1.97 13.93 -11.63
N ASP A 78 -2.97 13.09 -11.91
CA ASP A 78 -4.19 13.00 -11.12
C ASP A 78 -4.18 11.84 -10.12
N VAL A 79 -3.58 10.73 -10.50
CA VAL A 79 -3.57 9.51 -9.70
C VAL A 79 -2.17 8.92 -9.63
N LEU A 80 -1.69 8.73 -8.42
CA LEU A 80 -0.49 7.94 -8.15
C LEU A 80 -0.92 6.60 -7.54
N VAL A 81 -0.44 5.48 -8.09
CA VAL A 81 -0.59 4.15 -7.50
C VAL A 81 0.78 3.58 -7.18
N ASN A 82 1.10 3.53 -5.90
CA ASN A 82 2.29 2.88 -5.37
C ASN A 82 2.00 1.39 -5.17
N ASN A 83 2.22 0.60 -6.22
CA ASN A 83 1.93 -0.82 -6.23
C ASN A 83 3.21 -1.68 -6.18
N ALA A 84 4.36 -1.18 -6.62
CA ALA A 84 5.60 -1.95 -6.61
C ALA A 84 5.92 -2.51 -5.21
N GLY A 85 6.17 -3.81 -5.14
CA GLY A 85 6.48 -4.48 -3.88
C GLY A 85 6.63 -5.98 -4.05
N TYR A 86 7.36 -6.60 -3.14
CA TYR A 86 7.55 -8.05 -3.08
C TYR A 86 7.79 -8.49 -1.63
N GLY A 87 7.63 -9.78 -1.36
CA GLY A 87 8.00 -10.40 -0.10
C GLY A 87 9.10 -11.42 -0.30
N LYS A 88 9.84 -11.70 0.77
CA LYS A 88 10.81 -12.80 0.85
C LYS A 88 10.57 -13.55 2.15
N PHE A 89 10.21 -14.84 2.06
CA PHE A 89 9.95 -15.67 3.23
C PHE A 89 11.20 -16.42 3.64
N GLU A 90 11.72 -16.07 4.81
CA GLU A 90 12.90 -16.66 5.41
C GLU A 90 12.90 -16.38 6.92
N PRO A 91 13.43 -17.25 7.80
CA PRO A 91 13.67 -16.90 9.19
C PRO A 91 14.52 -15.64 9.30
N PHE A 92 14.19 -14.76 10.23
CA PHE A 92 14.88 -13.47 10.37
C PHE A 92 16.40 -13.63 10.56
N GLU A 93 16.84 -14.61 11.35
CA GLU A 93 18.28 -14.82 11.59
C GLU A 93 19.03 -15.42 10.39
N GLN A 94 18.30 -16.06 9.44
CA GLN A 94 18.90 -16.58 8.21
C GLN A 94 18.91 -15.54 7.08
N MET A 95 18.04 -14.50 7.19
CA MET A 95 17.92 -13.48 6.16
C MET A 95 19.12 -12.53 6.18
N SER A 96 19.73 -12.30 5.02
CA SER A 96 20.83 -11.33 4.92
C SER A 96 20.33 -9.91 5.19
N ALA A 97 21.21 -9.05 5.68
CA ALA A 97 20.90 -7.63 5.90
C ALA A 97 20.52 -6.94 4.58
N GLU A 98 21.16 -7.32 3.48
CA GLU A 98 20.93 -6.79 2.14
C GLU A 98 19.52 -7.15 1.65
N ASP A 99 19.07 -8.39 1.86
CA ASP A 99 17.71 -8.83 1.48
C ASP A 99 16.64 -8.12 2.32
N PHE A 100 16.88 -8.02 3.63
CA PHE A 100 15.99 -7.28 4.52
C PHE A 100 15.83 -5.84 4.05
N GLN A 101 16.96 -5.15 3.83
CA GLN A 101 16.99 -3.76 3.37
C GLN A 101 16.32 -3.60 2.01
N ALA A 102 16.58 -4.50 1.05
CA ALA A 102 16.00 -4.43 -0.29
C ALA A 102 14.47 -4.53 -0.29
N VAL A 103 13.88 -5.36 0.60
CA VAL A 103 12.43 -5.44 0.77
C VAL A 103 11.88 -4.13 1.35
N VAL A 104 12.51 -3.59 2.39
CA VAL A 104 12.10 -2.33 3.03
C VAL A 104 12.23 -1.16 2.04
N ASP A 105 13.34 -1.07 1.32
CA ASP A 105 13.58 -0.02 0.33
C ASP A 105 12.51 -0.05 -0.78
N THR A 106 12.18 -1.23 -1.28
CA THR A 106 11.18 -1.35 -2.33
C THR A 106 9.76 -1.08 -1.82
N CYS A 107 9.39 -1.70 -0.69
CA CYS A 107 8.01 -1.70 -0.20
C CYS A 107 7.64 -0.45 0.62
N PHE A 108 8.63 0.30 1.14
CA PHE A 108 8.40 1.51 1.91
C PHE A 108 9.09 2.74 1.30
N TYR A 109 10.41 2.75 1.15
CA TYR A 109 11.10 3.94 0.61
C TYR A 109 10.69 4.23 -0.83
N GLY A 110 10.42 3.21 -1.67
CA GLY A 110 9.84 3.40 -3.00
C GLY A 110 8.51 4.14 -2.97
N VAL A 111 7.65 3.85 -1.99
CA VAL A 111 6.40 4.58 -1.74
C VAL A 111 6.69 6.03 -1.33
N VAL A 112 7.66 6.24 -0.44
CA VAL A 112 8.05 7.59 0.02
C VAL A 112 8.57 8.43 -1.14
N TYR A 113 9.47 7.92 -1.97
CA TYR A 113 10.10 8.69 -3.05
C TYR A 113 9.10 9.08 -4.14
N THR A 114 8.27 8.15 -4.59
CA THR A 114 7.26 8.45 -5.62
C THR A 114 6.19 9.41 -5.10
N THR A 115 5.74 9.23 -3.86
CA THR A 115 4.79 10.12 -3.20
C THR A 115 5.37 11.53 -3.02
N ARG A 116 6.63 11.63 -2.54
CA ARG A 116 7.33 12.92 -2.39
C ARG A 116 7.45 13.68 -3.72
N ALA A 117 7.66 12.95 -4.81
CA ALA A 117 7.72 13.55 -6.15
C ALA A 117 6.33 14.02 -6.64
N ALA A 118 5.25 13.27 -6.34
CA ALA A 118 3.90 13.55 -6.83
C ALA A 118 3.19 14.68 -6.04
N VAL A 119 3.35 14.74 -4.72
CA VAL A 119 2.65 15.70 -3.85
C VAL A 119 2.78 17.17 -4.31
N PRO A 120 3.96 17.70 -4.69
CA PRO A 120 4.06 19.08 -5.15
C PRO A 120 3.23 19.39 -6.41
N VAL A 121 3.11 18.40 -7.32
CA VAL A 121 2.29 18.52 -8.53
C VAL A 121 0.80 18.57 -8.15
N MET A 122 0.34 17.59 -7.39
CA MET A 122 -1.06 17.48 -6.96
C MET A 122 -1.49 18.66 -6.09
N ARG A 123 -0.61 19.15 -5.18
CA ARG A 123 -0.85 20.33 -4.37
C ARG A 123 -1.07 21.59 -5.22
N LYS A 124 -0.27 21.79 -6.27
CA LYS A 124 -0.45 22.91 -7.22
C LYS A 124 -1.77 22.78 -8.00
N GLN A 125 -2.15 21.58 -8.35
CA GLN A 125 -3.42 21.27 -9.02
C GLN A 125 -4.62 21.41 -8.11
N LYS A 126 -4.42 21.45 -6.77
CA LYS A 126 -5.46 21.38 -5.73
C LYS A 126 -6.38 20.16 -5.88
N ASN A 127 -5.85 19.09 -6.43
CA ASN A 127 -6.54 17.82 -6.64
C ASN A 127 -5.51 16.72 -6.87
N GLY A 128 -5.81 15.52 -6.39
CA GLY A 128 -5.01 14.31 -6.62
C GLY A 128 -5.50 13.13 -5.79
N HIS A 129 -5.21 11.94 -6.26
CA HIS A 129 -5.45 10.69 -5.53
C HIS A 129 -4.15 9.91 -5.41
N ILE A 130 -3.83 9.46 -4.22
CA ILE A 130 -2.66 8.64 -3.93
C ILE A 130 -3.14 7.31 -3.34
N PHE A 131 -2.99 6.24 -4.09
CA PHE A 131 -3.31 4.89 -3.66
C PHE A 131 -2.03 4.15 -3.28
N GLN A 132 -1.92 3.78 -2.01
CA GLN A 132 -0.81 3.00 -1.46
C GLN A 132 -1.21 1.54 -1.39
N VAL A 133 -0.71 0.70 -2.27
CA VAL A 133 -0.98 -0.75 -2.21
C VAL A 133 -0.17 -1.33 -1.05
N SER A 134 -0.81 -1.39 0.11
CA SER A 134 -0.31 -2.07 1.29
C SER A 134 -0.70 -3.56 1.25
N SER A 135 -1.19 -4.10 2.32
CA SER A 135 -1.64 -5.47 2.50
C SER A 135 -2.34 -5.60 3.85
N VAL A 136 -3.10 -6.66 4.08
CA VAL A 136 -3.41 -7.10 5.45
C VAL A 136 -2.15 -7.29 6.29
N GLY A 137 -1.00 -7.57 5.66
CA GLY A 137 0.32 -7.61 6.30
C GLY A 137 0.78 -6.28 6.90
N GLY A 138 0.09 -5.16 6.66
CA GLY A 138 0.23 -3.88 7.35
C GLY A 138 -0.67 -3.74 8.58
N ARG A 139 -1.50 -4.75 8.90
CA ARG A 139 -2.43 -4.79 10.04
C ARG A 139 -2.22 -6.02 10.92
N LEU A 140 -1.65 -7.07 10.38
CA LEU A 140 -1.33 -8.31 11.08
C LEU A 140 0.05 -8.80 10.63
N ALA A 141 0.62 -9.76 11.34
CA ALA A 141 1.92 -10.32 11.02
C ALA A 141 1.85 -11.84 10.84
N ALA A 142 2.80 -12.37 10.10
CA ALA A 142 3.02 -13.80 9.92
C ALA A 142 4.52 -14.10 9.97
N ALA A 143 4.89 -15.28 10.42
CA ALA A 143 6.27 -15.71 10.50
C ALA A 143 6.96 -15.73 9.14
N GLY A 144 8.26 -15.42 9.11
CA GLY A 144 9.12 -15.55 7.94
C GLY A 144 9.13 -14.37 6.97
N ASN A 145 8.29 -13.35 7.15
CA ASN A 145 8.25 -12.19 6.24
C ASN A 145 8.41 -10.86 6.98
N THR A 146 9.36 -10.82 7.90
CA THR A 146 9.56 -9.68 8.82
C THR A 146 9.79 -8.34 8.11
N PRO A 147 10.66 -8.21 7.07
CA PRO A 147 10.87 -6.92 6.41
C PRO A 147 9.62 -6.43 5.66
N TYR A 148 8.86 -7.34 5.08
CA TYR A 148 7.62 -6.98 4.38
C TYR A 148 6.56 -6.44 5.34
N HIS A 149 6.37 -7.12 6.49
CA HIS A 149 5.45 -6.62 7.52
C HIS A 149 5.91 -5.26 8.06
N ALA A 150 7.19 -5.11 8.40
CA ALA A 150 7.74 -3.83 8.85
C ALA A 150 7.45 -2.72 7.83
N ALA A 151 7.73 -2.96 6.54
CA ALA A 151 7.48 -2.00 5.46
C ALA A 151 6.00 -1.67 5.29
N LYS A 152 5.10 -2.67 5.32
CA LYS A 152 3.66 -2.44 5.11
C LYS A 152 2.98 -1.76 6.32
N TRP A 153 3.46 -2.01 7.55
CA TRP A 153 3.07 -1.24 8.73
C TRP A 153 3.55 0.22 8.61
N ALA A 154 4.79 0.44 8.17
CA ALA A 154 5.31 1.78 7.93
C ALA A 154 4.51 2.53 6.85
N VAL A 155 4.13 1.87 5.75
CA VAL A 155 3.25 2.46 4.73
C VAL A 155 1.92 2.92 5.34
N GLY A 156 1.32 2.12 6.23
CA GLY A 156 0.07 2.50 6.89
C GLY A 156 0.21 3.77 7.72
N GLY A 157 1.18 3.82 8.64
CA GLY A 157 1.41 5.01 9.49
C GLY A 157 1.81 6.24 8.69
N PHE A 158 2.69 6.08 7.69
CA PHE A 158 3.06 7.14 6.75
C PHE A 158 1.84 7.71 6.02
N SER A 159 0.98 6.84 5.52
CA SER A 159 -0.19 7.26 4.74
C SER A 159 -1.24 7.98 5.57
N ASP A 160 -1.48 7.53 6.82
CA ASP A 160 -2.40 8.18 7.75
C ASP A 160 -1.95 9.62 8.06
N ALA A 161 -0.65 9.81 8.35
CA ALA A 161 -0.10 11.12 8.60
C ALA A 161 -0.17 12.01 7.35
N LEU A 162 0.25 11.48 6.20
CA LEU A 162 0.23 12.21 4.93
C LEU A 162 -1.19 12.64 4.55
N ALA A 163 -2.20 11.79 4.76
CA ALA A 163 -3.59 12.12 4.46
C ALA A 163 -4.04 13.41 5.18
N MET A 164 -3.65 13.58 6.44
CA MET A 164 -3.92 14.80 7.22
C MET A 164 -3.16 16.02 6.67
N GLU A 165 -1.91 15.84 6.27
CA GLU A 165 -1.07 16.94 5.76
C GLU A 165 -1.56 17.49 4.40
N VAL A 166 -2.04 16.62 3.51
CA VAL A 166 -2.38 16.98 2.12
C VAL A 166 -3.87 17.24 1.91
N ALA A 167 -4.73 16.91 2.87
CA ALA A 167 -6.18 17.16 2.80
C ALA A 167 -6.54 18.62 2.48
N PRO A 168 -5.87 19.65 3.08
CA PRO A 168 -6.16 21.04 2.76
C PRO A 168 -5.89 21.43 1.30
N PHE A 169 -5.14 20.60 0.58
CA PHE A 169 -4.84 20.80 -0.84
C PHE A 169 -5.78 20.05 -1.78
N GLY A 170 -6.80 19.36 -1.25
CA GLY A 170 -7.70 18.51 -2.04
C GLY A 170 -7.06 17.20 -2.53
N VAL A 171 -5.92 16.80 -1.95
CA VAL A 171 -5.26 15.53 -2.26
C VAL A 171 -5.75 14.46 -1.31
N LYS A 172 -6.20 13.33 -1.87
CA LYS A 172 -6.75 12.20 -1.13
C LYS A 172 -5.73 11.06 -1.10
N VAL A 173 -5.55 10.47 0.07
CA VAL A 173 -4.64 9.32 0.26
C VAL A 173 -5.44 8.14 0.76
N CYS A 174 -5.29 7.00 0.11
CA CYS A 174 -5.94 5.75 0.50
C CYS A 174 -4.93 4.61 0.56
N THR A 175 -4.86 3.95 1.71
CA THR A 175 -4.11 2.71 1.88
C THR A 175 -5.02 1.54 1.54
N LEU A 176 -4.67 0.81 0.49
CA LEU A 176 -5.38 -0.40 0.07
C LEU A 176 -4.76 -1.60 0.78
N GLU A 177 -5.58 -2.38 1.47
CA GLU A 177 -5.16 -3.49 2.34
C GLU A 177 -5.73 -4.83 1.83
N PRO A 178 -5.25 -5.34 0.68
CA PRO A 178 -5.73 -6.61 0.15
C PRO A 178 -5.27 -7.80 0.98
N GLY A 179 -6.11 -8.83 0.99
CA GLY A 179 -5.76 -10.19 1.40
C GLY A 179 -4.95 -10.93 0.33
N GLY A 180 -5.16 -12.23 0.23
CA GLY A 180 -4.55 -13.02 -0.84
C GLY A 180 -5.13 -12.64 -2.20
N ILE A 181 -4.27 -12.22 -3.15
CA ILE A 181 -4.64 -11.90 -4.54
C ILE A 181 -4.12 -13.00 -5.46
N ARG A 182 -4.93 -13.41 -6.43
CA ARG A 182 -4.54 -14.41 -7.44
C ARG A 182 -3.57 -13.84 -8.46
N THR A 183 -2.32 -13.65 -8.02
CA THR A 183 -1.18 -13.18 -8.82
C THR A 183 0.03 -14.09 -8.60
N ASN A 184 1.13 -13.84 -9.31
CA ASN A 184 2.39 -14.56 -9.10
C ASN A 184 3.15 -14.13 -7.83
N TRP A 185 2.57 -13.27 -6.98
CA TRP A 185 3.26 -12.73 -5.80
C TRP A 185 3.62 -13.85 -4.80
N ALA A 186 2.65 -14.70 -4.44
CA ALA A 186 2.86 -15.78 -3.47
C ALA A 186 3.96 -16.75 -3.94
N ARG A 187 3.93 -17.14 -5.21
CA ARG A 187 4.96 -18.00 -5.81
C ARG A 187 6.33 -17.34 -5.73
N ARG A 188 6.46 -16.08 -6.11
CA ARG A 188 7.74 -15.35 -6.07
C ARG A 188 8.26 -15.15 -4.64
N ALA A 189 7.38 -14.85 -3.70
CA ALA A 189 7.75 -14.65 -2.30
C ALA A 189 8.25 -15.93 -1.62
N GLY A 190 7.75 -17.08 -2.04
CA GLY A 190 8.19 -18.41 -1.56
C GLY A 190 9.33 -19.05 -2.34
N GLN A 191 9.83 -18.38 -3.40
CA GLN A 191 11.02 -18.83 -4.15
C GLN A 191 12.30 -18.31 -3.46
N ASN A 192 13.41 -19.03 -3.60
CA ASN A 192 14.71 -18.67 -3.04
C ASN A 192 14.73 -18.58 -1.49
N THR A 193 13.98 -19.45 -0.83
CA THR A 193 14.22 -19.71 0.59
C THR A 193 15.50 -20.52 0.71
N SER A 194 16.44 -20.07 1.56
CA SER A 194 17.57 -20.89 2.00
C SER A 194 17.10 -22.19 2.64
N ASP A 195 18.00 -23.17 2.78
CA ASP A 195 17.69 -24.38 3.54
C ASP A 195 17.26 -23.98 4.95
N LEU A 196 15.99 -24.28 5.25
CA LEU A 196 15.37 -23.89 6.50
C LEU A 196 16.02 -24.66 7.66
N LEU A 197 16.48 -23.95 8.69
CA LEU A 197 16.91 -24.60 9.94
C LEU A 197 15.74 -25.40 10.53
N PRO A 198 15.97 -26.63 11.01
CA PRO A 198 14.90 -27.50 11.54
C PRO A 198 14.06 -26.84 12.64
N ASP A 199 14.66 -25.97 13.45
CA ASP A 199 13.99 -25.22 14.52
C ASP A 199 12.86 -24.32 14.00
N TYR A 200 12.90 -23.89 12.74
CA TYR A 200 11.90 -23.03 12.10
C TYR A 200 10.81 -23.78 11.32
N GLU A 201 10.87 -25.13 11.26
CA GLU A 201 9.86 -25.92 10.53
C GLU A 201 8.44 -25.69 11.04
N ALA A 202 8.25 -25.61 12.36
CA ALA A 202 6.94 -25.40 12.98
C ALA A 202 6.37 -23.99 12.74
N SER A 203 7.20 -22.99 12.53
CA SER A 203 6.80 -21.60 12.33
C SER A 203 6.88 -21.20 10.86
N VAL A 204 8.06 -20.84 10.37
CA VAL A 204 8.27 -20.37 8.99
C VAL A 204 7.98 -21.48 7.97
N GLY A 205 8.37 -22.74 8.24
CA GLY A 205 8.08 -23.88 7.39
C GLY A 205 6.59 -24.10 7.18
N SER A 206 5.80 -24.02 8.26
CA SER A 206 4.33 -24.09 8.19
C SER A 206 3.73 -22.96 7.36
N MET A 207 4.26 -21.73 7.49
CA MET A 207 3.82 -20.59 6.70
C MET A 207 4.15 -20.76 5.21
N LEU A 208 5.33 -21.26 4.87
CA LEU A 208 5.71 -21.56 3.49
C LEU A 208 4.81 -22.65 2.87
N LYS A 209 4.46 -23.69 3.63
CA LYS A 209 3.51 -24.73 3.18
C LYS A 209 2.13 -24.11 2.92
N MET A 210 1.65 -23.26 3.82
CA MET A 210 0.38 -22.54 3.63
C MET A 210 0.44 -21.62 2.39
N LEU A 211 1.49 -20.85 2.22
CA LEU A 211 1.66 -19.96 1.07
C LEU A 211 1.60 -20.71 -0.27
N ARG A 212 2.29 -21.86 -0.34
CA ARG A 212 2.25 -22.74 -1.52
C ARG A 212 0.85 -23.32 -1.78
N SER A 213 0.10 -23.65 -0.73
CA SER A 213 -1.27 -24.18 -0.86
C SER A 213 -2.27 -23.15 -1.40
N LEU A 214 -1.98 -21.85 -1.24
CA LEU A 214 -2.79 -20.74 -1.73
C LEU A 214 -2.45 -20.32 -3.17
N GLU A 215 -1.40 -20.88 -3.77
CA GLU A 215 -1.03 -20.55 -5.16
C GLU A 215 -2.18 -20.88 -6.12
N GLY A 216 -2.61 -19.90 -6.89
CA GLY A 216 -3.75 -20.02 -7.81
C GLY A 216 -5.13 -20.13 -7.15
N ARG A 217 -5.21 -20.21 -5.81
CA ARG A 217 -6.46 -20.39 -5.04
C ARG A 217 -6.83 -19.18 -4.18
N ALA A 218 -6.00 -18.14 -4.17
CA ALA A 218 -6.33 -16.91 -3.45
C ALA A 218 -7.67 -16.34 -3.92
N GLU A 219 -8.47 -15.79 -3.00
CA GLU A 219 -9.83 -15.31 -3.30
C GLU A 219 -9.85 -14.00 -4.06
N GLY A 220 -8.84 -13.13 -3.83
CA GLY A 220 -8.79 -11.79 -4.41
C GLY A 220 -8.61 -11.83 -5.93
N ASP A 221 -9.55 -11.22 -6.64
CA ASP A 221 -9.48 -11.00 -8.08
C ASP A 221 -8.77 -9.65 -8.36
N PRO A 222 -7.57 -9.66 -8.97
CA PRO A 222 -6.83 -8.43 -9.20
C PRO A 222 -7.55 -7.45 -10.14
N ARG A 223 -8.38 -7.93 -11.07
CA ARG A 223 -9.18 -7.07 -11.96
C ARG A 223 -10.27 -6.34 -11.21
N LYS A 224 -10.98 -7.03 -10.30
CA LYS A 224 -11.99 -6.39 -9.44
C LYS A 224 -11.36 -5.36 -8.50
N ILE A 225 -10.16 -5.63 -7.99
CA ILE A 225 -9.41 -4.65 -7.19
C ILE A 225 -9.04 -3.44 -8.05
N ALA A 226 -8.60 -3.63 -9.28
CA ALA A 226 -8.32 -2.55 -10.22
C ALA A 226 -9.56 -1.69 -10.49
N ASP A 227 -10.72 -2.31 -10.73
CA ASP A 227 -12.00 -1.60 -10.92
C ASP A 227 -12.40 -0.76 -9.70
N VAL A 228 -12.17 -1.27 -8.48
CA VAL A 228 -12.39 -0.52 -7.24
C VAL A 228 -11.49 0.72 -7.19
N ILE A 229 -10.21 0.60 -7.57
CA ILE A 229 -9.27 1.73 -7.58
C ILE A 229 -9.71 2.79 -8.60
N VAL A 230 -10.12 2.37 -9.80
CA VAL A 230 -10.67 3.29 -10.81
C VAL A 230 -11.94 3.97 -10.30
N LYS A 231 -12.84 3.24 -9.64
CA LYS A 231 -14.05 3.81 -9.02
C LYS A 231 -13.70 4.84 -7.97
N LEU A 232 -12.76 4.54 -7.05
CA LEU A 232 -12.33 5.46 -6.01
C LEU A 232 -11.65 6.71 -6.58
N SER A 233 -10.90 6.59 -7.68
CA SER A 233 -10.29 7.75 -8.34
C SER A 233 -11.33 8.73 -8.92
N ASN A 234 -12.57 8.28 -9.09
CA ASN A 234 -13.71 9.08 -9.56
C ASN A 234 -14.63 9.54 -8.43
N SER A 235 -14.28 9.24 -7.16
CA SER A 235 -15.12 9.57 -6.01
C SER A 235 -14.62 10.84 -5.31
N ASP A 236 -15.56 11.63 -4.82
CA ASP A 236 -15.25 12.76 -3.94
C ASP A 236 -14.88 12.30 -2.52
N GLU A 237 -15.38 11.14 -2.11
CA GLU A 237 -15.04 10.52 -0.84
C GLU A 237 -14.18 9.29 -1.07
N VAL A 238 -13.01 9.26 -0.40
CA VAL A 238 -12.07 8.15 -0.45
C VAL A 238 -11.68 7.79 0.99
N PRO A 239 -11.83 6.53 1.40
CA PRO A 239 -11.43 6.12 2.75
C PRO A 239 -9.91 6.20 2.90
N VAL A 240 -9.44 6.60 4.08
CA VAL A 240 -7.98 6.62 4.36
C VAL A 240 -7.40 5.20 4.31
N ARG A 241 -8.19 4.19 4.71
CA ARG A 241 -7.83 2.78 4.59
C ARG A 241 -9.00 1.97 4.05
N LEU A 242 -8.70 1.04 3.15
CA LEU A 242 -9.70 0.13 2.57
C LEU A 242 -9.18 -1.30 2.57
N ILE A 243 -9.83 -2.16 3.35
CA ILE A 243 -9.58 -3.61 3.32
C ILE A 243 -10.24 -4.18 2.05
N LEU A 244 -9.52 -5.06 1.34
CA LEU A 244 -9.97 -5.67 0.10
C LEU A 244 -9.95 -7.20 0.20
N GLY A 245 -11.12 -7.80 0.26
CA GLY A 245 -11.35 -9.24 0.37
C GLY A 245 -12.01 -9.63 1.70
N VAL A 246 -12.85 -10.66 1.66
CA VAL A 246 -13.58 -11.17 2.83
C VAL A 246 -12.63 -11.84 3.82
N ASP A 247 -11.67 -12.61 3.30
CA ASP A 247 -10.57 -13.20 4.08
C ASP A 247 -9.76 -12.13 4.82
N ALA A 248 -9.46 -11.04 4.12
CA ALA A 248 -8.75 -9.88 4.66
C ALA A 248 -9.51 -9.24 5.80
N GLU A 249 -10.80 -8.95 5.60
CA GLU A 249 -11.66 -8.34 6.61
C GLU A 249 -11.74 -9.20 7.87
N THR A 250 -11.97 -10.50 7.71
CA THR A 250 -12.08 -11.45 8.82
C THR A 250 -10.80 -11.50 9.63
N ARG A 251 -9.64 -11.64 8.97
CA ARG A 251 -8.34 -11.73 9.64
C ARG A 251 -7.94 -10.43 10.33
N VAL A 252 -8.24 -9.28 9.74
CA VAL A 252 -7.96 -7.97 10.36
C VAL A 252 -8.83 -7.79 11.60
N LYS A 253 -10.13 -8.07 11.54
CA LYS A 253 -11.03 -7.99 12.71
C LYS A 253 -10.55 -8.89 13.86
N GLN A 254 -10.13 -10.11 13.56
CA GLN A 254 -9.59 -11.03 14.57
C GLN A 254 -8.29 -10.50 15.20
N ALA A 255 -7.37 -9.99 14.39
CA ALA A 255 -6.11 -9.44 14.88
C ALA A 255 -6.32 -8.16 15.74
N GLU A 256 -7.26 -7.31 15.35
CA GLU A 256 -7.60 -6.10 16.13
C GLU A 256 -8.26 -6.46 17.47
N ALA A 257 -9.17 -7.41 17.48
CA ALA A 257 -9.80 -7.90 18.72
C ALA A 257 -8.76 -8.53 19.66
N ALA A 258 -7.83 -9.33 19.13
CA ALA A 258 -6.75 -9.92 19.92
C ALA A 258 -5.83 -8.85 20.53
N ARG A 259 -5.45 -7.82 19.78
CA ARG A 259 -4.65 -6.70 20.31
C ARG A 259 -5.39 -5.89 21.35
N ALA A 260 -6.69 -5.65 21.17
CA ALA A 260 -7.50 -4.95 22.16
C ALA A 260 -7.60 -5.74 23.47
N ALA A 261 -7.81 -7.07 23.39
CA ALA A 261 -7.84 -7.94 24.57
C ALA A 261 -6.48 -7.98 25.30
N GLU A 262 -5.37 -8.04 24.55
CA GLU A 262 -4.02 -8.00 25.14
C GLU A 262 -3.76 -6.63 25.82
N ALA A 263 -4.15 -5.52 25.19
CA ALA A 263 -4.03 -4.18 25.78
C ALA A 263 -4.84 -4.05 27.08
N GLU A 264 -6.07 -4.59 27.13
CA GLU A 264 -6.90 -4.57 28.34
C GLU A 264 -6.28 -5.39 29.48
N LYS A 265 -5.71 -6.56 29.17
CA LYS A 265 -4.99 -7.39 30.14
C LYS A 265 -3.85 -6.62 30.84
N TRP A 266 -3.16 -5.77 30.12
CA TRP A 266 -2.03 -4.98 30.63
C TRP A 266 -2.41 -3.55 31.04
N ARG A 267 -3.71 -3.22 31.05
CA ARG A 267 -4.21 -1.87 31.35
C ARG A 267 -3.71 -1.33 32.70
N HIS A 268 -3.58 -2.20 33.70
CA HIS A 268 -3.08 -1.80 35.02
C HIS A 268 -1.65 -1.22 34.98
N LEU A 269 -0.78 -1.74 34.07
CA LEU A 269 0.55 -1.15 33.85
C LEU A 269 0.45 0.15 33.05
N THR A 270 -0.41 0.20 32.02
CA THR A 270 -0.60 1.39 31.21
C THR A 270 -0.96 2.61 32.08
N VAL A 271 -1.91 2.45 32.99
CA VAL A 271 -2.37 3.57 33.85
C VAL A 271 -1.42 3.89 34.99
N SER A 272 -0.49 3.00 35.36
CA SER A 272 0.49 3.24 36.41
C SER A 272 1.63 4.18 36.00
N THR A 273 1.71 4.54 34.72
CA THR A 273 2.80 5.37 34.18
C THR A 273 2.48 6.87 34.16
N VAL A 274 1.34 7.28 34.71
CA VAL A 274 0.96 8.70 34.81
C VAL A 274 1.46 9.30 36.10
N PHE A 275 1.70 10.60 36.12
CA PHE A 275 2.00 11.33 37.35
C PHE A 275 0.79 11.38 38.28
N GLU A 276 1.00 11.29 39.62
CA GLU A 276 -0.06 11.33 40.62
C GLU A 276 -0.70 12.72 40.80
N ASP A 277 -0.06 13.77 40.32
CA ASP A 277 -0.50 15.18 40.41
C ASP A 277 -1.76 15.51 39.61
N GLY A 278 -2.31 14.55 38.87
CA GLY A 278 -3.60 14.65 38.18
C GLY A 278 -3.70 15.71 37.10
N LEU A 279 -2.58 16.28 36.66
CA LEU A 279 -2.53 17.22 35.53
C LEU A 279 -2.79 16.51 34.18
N PHE A 280 -3.92 15.84 34.08
CA PHE A 280 -4.43 15.36 32.83
C PHE A 280 -4.90 16.58 32.03
N ASP A 281 -4.15 16.95 31.00
CA ASP A 281 -4.53 18.07 30.14
C ASP A 281 -5.89 17.79 29.47
N SER A 282 -6.93 18.47 29.99
CA SER A 282 -8.31 18.36 29.47
C SER A 282 -8.42 18.70 27.97
N ARG A 283 -7.36 19.27 27.37
CA ARG A 283 -7.27 19.57 25.91
C ARG A 283 -7.26 18.33 25.04
N LEU A 284 -6.85 17.17 25.54
CA LEU A 284 -6.93 15.89 24.80
C LEU A 284 -8.35 15.32 24.72
N ASN A 285 -9.29 15.80 25.55
CA ASN A 285 -10.69 15.40 25.52
C ASN A 285 -11.58 16.23 24.57
N MET A 286 -11.06 17.26 23.90
CA MET A 286 -11.85 18.12 23.01
C MET A 286 -12.19 17.47 21.65
N ALA A 287 -11.67 16.32 21.31
CA ALA A 287 -12.00 15.61 20.07
C ALA A 287 -13.33 14.81 20.13
N LYS A 288 -14.05 14.79 21.26
CA LYS A 288 -15.29 14.00 21.45
C LYS A 288 -16.56 14.84 21.62
N GLY A 289 -16.52 16.14 21.40
CA GLY A 289 -17.61 17.02 21.80
C GLY A 289 -18.08 18.08 20.81
N SER A 290 -18.29 17.73 19.52
CA SER A 290 -18.99 18.65 18.60
C SER A 290 -20.08 17.98 17.75
N SER A 291 -20.87 17.11 18.36
CA SER A 291 -22.24 16.83 17.88
C SER A 291 -23.22 17.54 18.82
N GLY A 292 -23.27 18.86 18.71
CA GLY A 292 -24.15 19.70 19.48
C GLY A 292 -25.57 19.56 18.99
N SER A 293 -26.43 19.17 19.88
CA SER A 293 -27.88 19.36 19.82
C SER A 293 -28.23 20.86 19.68
N GLY A 294 -28.61 21.28 18.50
CA GLY A 294 -29.33 22.53 18.28
C GLY A 294 -30.82 22.29 18.48
N SER A 295 -31.31 22.45 19.70
CA SER A 295 -32.74 22.69 19.97
C SER A 295 -32.93 24.20 20.03
N HIS A 296 -33.69 24.74 19.12
CA HIS A 296 -34.28 26.06 19.25
C HIS A 296 -35.70 25.98 19.83
N PRO A 297 -36.09 26.94 20.67
CA PRO A 297 -37.46 27.10 21.11
C PRO A 297 -38.40 27.65 20.02
#